data_364d6f14c2ee1ba032d21a647c079bb8
#
_entry.id   364d6f14c2ee1ba032d21a647c079bb8
#
_cell.length_a   1.000
_cell.length_b   1.000
_cell.length_c   1.000
_cell.angle_alpha   90.00
_cell.angle_beta   90.00
_cell.angle_gamma   90.00
#
_symmetry.space_group_name_H-M   'P 1'
#
loop_
_entity.id
_entity.type
_entity.pdbx_description
1 polymer ?
#
loop_
_entity_poly.entity_id
_entity_poly.type
_entity_poly.pdbx_seq_one_letter_code
_entity_poly.pdbx_strand_id
1 'polypeptide(L)'
;MMTRIKTVQFVRLILLTIITFVVIQDSIACSGYKITIGNRTFFGSNHDAWFTTPHIWFENAANSKYGAAFTGSRFDGENGYAPQSGMNEMGLAFERLVAYHPAQENFKNRKTISNPTKYLKDILHSCKTVDEVKEYINKYDHSYFIEDVFIYVDKSGKYLIVEPYTLTIGNEPTYVIANFCPSITPEQNANKLDRYRNGVAFIKNGIDTTLNYCTALLDTMHVCRKKIGDGTLISSIWDLNNGTVNLYFYHDFKTTVQFNLREELKKGDHIIAVETLFPHNPEFEKLRNFKTPKNSNLIGVFIVTSAIFFLLTSIFFLIQYFRRKENKKYSYIQLLLFPIGITLFYYMIVLSGSVKVFYFPAPYKDPTNVFISLASYIPFLLLLLIFPFAVINYKLLKNNSWGYLGLGLFTFSNLIYIILIGLFAYWKFYDIFN
;
A
#
# COMPACT_ATOMS: atom_id res chain seq x y z
N MET A 1 -12.14 1.87 -48.80
CA MET A 1 -11.24 2.82 -48.11
C MET A 1 -11.88 3.36 -46.82
N MET A 2 -13.13 3.72 -46.80
CA MET A 2 -13.87 4.26 -45.64
C MET A 2 -13.97 3.31 -44.40
N THR A 3 -14.06 2.01 -44.61
CA THR A 3 -14.10 1.00 -43.52
C THR A 3 -12.78 0.85 -42.79
N ARG A 4 -11.63 0.98 -43.47
CA ARG A 4 -10.29 0.92 -42.83
C ARG A 4 -10.01 2.10 -41.87
N ILE A 5 -10.49 3.31 -42.24
CA ILE A 5 -10.28 4.52 -41.43
C ILE A 5 -11.09 4.43 -40.12
N LYS A 6 -12.33 3.95 -40.18
CA LYS A 6 -13.19 3.75 -39.01
C LYS A 6 -12.59 2.72 -38.02
N THR A 7 -11.98 1.64 -38.51
CA THR A 7 -11.36 0.61 -37.68
C THR A 7 -10.12 1.13 -36.98
N VAL A 8 -9.28 1.92 -37.66
CA VAL A 8 -8.07 2.51 -37.03
C VAL A 8 -8.42 3.57 -35.98
N GLN A 9 -9.46 4.37 -36.26
CA GLN A 9 -9.95 5.35 -35.27
C GLN A 9 -10.56 4.67 -34.01
N PHE A 10 -11.31 3.58 -34.21
CA PHE A 10 -11.90 2.80 -33.12
C PHE A 10 -10.83 2.12 -32.28
N VAL A 11 -9.76 1.56 -32.86
CA VAL A 11 -8.63 0.97 -32.15
C VAL A 11 -7.82 2.04 -31.39
N ARG A 12 -7.62 3.24 -31.99
CA ARG A 12 -6.99 4.36 -31.28
C ARG A 12 -7.83 4.86 -30.11
N LEU A 13 -9.14 4.92 -30.25
CA LEU A 13 -10.04 5.33 -29.17
C LEU A 13 -9.99 4.33 -28.00
N ILE A 14 -10.00 3.01 -28.29
CA ILE A 14 -9.84 1.95 -27.27
C ILE A 14 -8.48 2.06 -26.58
N LEU A 15 -7.37 2.23 -27.30
CA LEU A 15 -6.05 2.39 -26.74
C LEU A 15 -5.93 3.66 -25.87
N LEU A 16 -6.49 4.78 -26.30
CA LEU A 16 -6.54 6.02 -25.50
C LEU A 16 -7.39 5.84 -24.23
N THR A 17 -8.51 5.15 -24.29
CA THR A 17 -9.37 4.89 -23.13
C THR A 17 -8.70 3.96 -22.12
N ILE A 18 -7.88 3.01 -22.58
CA ILE A 18 -7.13 2.09 -21.70
C ILE A 18 -6.00 2.82 -20.97
N ILE A 19 -5.32 3.79 -21.59
CA ILE A 19 -4.19 4.52 -21.02
C ILE A 19 -4.63 5.50 -19.91
N THR A 20 -5.87 6.01 -19.95
CA THR A 20 -6.38 6.99 -18.99
C THR A 20 -6.88 6.39 -17.65
N PHE A 21 -6.86 5.06 -17.45
CA PHE A 21 -7.51 4.41 -16.32
C PHE A 21 -6.57 3.84 -15.23
N VAL A 22 -5.27 4.09 -15.28
CA VAL A 22 -4.33 3.50 -14.30
C VAL A 22 -3.68 4.56 -13.42
N VAL A 23 -4.46 5.17 -12.53
CA VAL A 23 -3.94 5.72 -11.29
C VAL A 23 -4.51 4.88 -10.16
N ILE A 24 -3.77 3.88 -9.75
CA ILE A 24 -4.13 3.00 -8.64
C ILE A 24 -3.36 3.50 -7.41
N GLN A 25 -4.05 4.14 -6.49
CA GLN A 25 -3.49 4.57 -5.21
C GLN A 25 -3.47 3.42 -4.22
N ASP A 26 -2.27 3.04 -3.79
CA ASP A 26 -2.06 2.07 -2.71
C ASP A 26 -2.15 2.79 -1.37
N SER A 27 -3.18 2.55 -0.56
CA SER A 27 -3.24 3.05 0.81
C SER A 27 -2.67 2.03 1.78
N ILE A 28 -1.57 2.40 2.44
CA ILE A 28 -1.05 1.73 3.63
C ILE A 28 -1.85 2.27 4.82
N ALA A 29 -2.23 1.42 5.76
CA ALA A 29 -3.02 1.82 6.91
C ALA A 29 -2.08 1.98 8.12
N CYS A 30 -1.97 3.19 8.67
CA CYS A 30 -1.20 3.49 9.90
C CYS A 30 -2.11 4.13 10.92
N SER A 31 -1.68 4.16 12.18
CA SER A 31 -2.40 4.87 13.25
C SER A 31 -1.43 5.28 14.35
N GLY A 32 -1.72 6.40 14.98
CA GLY A 32 -0.88 6.91 16.07
C GLY A 32 -1.71 7.59 17.15
N TYR A 33 -1.09 7.76 18.30
CA TYR A 33 -1.65 8.54 19.40
C TYR A 33 -0.56 9.31 20.12
N LYS A 34 -0.95 10.38 20.78
CA LYS A 34 -0.12 11.04 21.80
C LYS A 34 -0.88 11.15 23.13
N ILE A 35 -0.16 11.00 24.24
CA ILE A 35 -0.68 11.19 25.60
C ILE A 35 0.33 12.03 26.40
N THR A 36 -0.18 13.04 27.11
CA THR A 36 0.62 13.88 28.01
C THR A 36 -0.09 14.00 29.34
N ILE A 37 0.61 13.66 30.43
CA ILE A 37 0.17 13.87 31.80
C ILE A 37 1.31 14.51 32.59
N GLY A 38 1.10 15.72 33.07
CA GLY A 38 2.18 16.49 33.72
C GLY A 38 3.38 16.68 32.79
N ASN A 39 4.53 16.20 33.20
CA ASN A 39 5.78 16.31 32.44
C ASN A 39 6.11 15.05 31.63
N ARG A 40 5.16 14.13 31.45
CA ARG A 40 5.39 12.91 30.71
C ARG A 40 4.57 12.90 29.44
N THR A 41 5.26 12.73 28.31
CA THR A 41 4.66 12.65 26.98
C THR A 41 5.09 11.35 26.31
N PHE A 42 4.09 10.55 25.96
CA PHE A 42 4.25 9.36 25.14
C PHE A 42 3.62 9.56 23.76
N PHE A 43 4.29 9.01 22.76
CA PHE A 43 3.83 8.98 21.40
C PHE A 43 3.86 7.53 20.89
N GLY A 44 2.70 6.97 20.51
CA GLY A 44 2.57 5.62 19.98
C GLY A 44 2.25 5.62 18.51
N SER A 45 2.82 4.68 17.76
CA SER A 45 2.73 4.57 16.31
C SER A 45 2.59 3.12 15.89
N ASN A 46 1.58 2.80 15.06
CA ASN A 46 1.39 1.54 14.36
C ASN A 46 1.72 1.75 12.88
N HIS A 47 2.78 1.13 12.42
CA HIS A 47 3.19 1.15 11.03
C HIS A 47 2.65 -0.10 10.30
N ASP A 48 1.63 0.07 9.49
CA ASP A 48 1.08 -0.98 8.66
C ASP A 48 1.80 -0.99 7.30
N ALA A 49 2.28 -2.15 6.88
CA ALA A 49 3.01 -2.28 5.64
C ALA A 49 2.85 -3.65 4.98
N TRP A 50 3.01 -3.68 3.67
CA TRP A 50 3.17 -4.91 2.88
C TRP A 50 4.64 -5.24 2.61
N PHE A 51 5.56 -4.29 2.87
CA PHE A 51 7.00 -4.54 2.83
C PHE A 51 7.42 -5.28 4.09
N THR A 52 8.05 -6.41 3.93
CA THR A 52 8.45 -7.30 5.04
C THR A 52 9.90 -7.10 5.49
N THR A 53 10.40 -5.87 5.37
CA THR A 53 11.77 -5.49 5.73
C THR A 53 11.77 -4.34 6.75
N PRO A 54 11.19 -4.54 7.95
CA PRO A 54 11.13 -3.49 8.96
C PRO A 54 12.51 -3.25 9.58
N HIS A 55 12.86 -1.97 9.70
CA HIS A 55 14.12 -1.55 10.31
C HIS A 55 13.90 -0.45 11.36
N ILE A 56 14.75 -0.43 12.36
CA ILE A 56 15.08 0.73 13.18
C ILE A 56 16.51 1.14 12.89
N TRP A 57 16.77 2.44 12.81
CA TRP A 57 18.14 2.93 12.64
C TRP A 57 18.37 4.20 13.44
N PHE A 58 19.64 4.44 13.73
CA PHE A 58 20.13 5.54 14.53
C PHE A 58 21.13 6.33 13.71
N GLU A 59 20.94 7.64 13.64
CA GLU A 59 21.78 8.56 12.86
C GLU A 59 22.27 9.69 13.75
N ASN A 60 23.59 9.86 13.84
CA ASN A 60 24.20 10.99 14.51
C ASN A 60 24.09 12.26 13.68
N ALA A 61 24.24 13.37 14.35
CA ALA A 61 24.13 14.68 13.75
C ALA A 61 25.43 15.15 13.06
N ALA A 62 26.01 14.41 12.12
CA ALA A 62 27.34 14.71 11.57
C ALA A 62 27.52 16.14 11.05
N ASN A 63 26.48 16.78 10.50
CA ASN A 63 26.43 18.19 10.11
C ASN A 63 25.10 18.86 10.52
N SER A 64 24.35 18.24 11.40
CA SER A 64 23.04 18.66 11.90
C SER A 64 23.10 18.93 13.40
N LYS A 65 21.99 19.37 14.00
CA LYS A 65 21.99 19.75 15.43
C LYS A 65 21.77 18.57 16.37
N TYR A 66 20.95 17.59 15.94
CA TYR A 66 20.44 16.54 16.83
C TYR A 66 20.56 15.16 16.19
N GLY A 67 21.00 14.17 16.98
CA GLY A 67 20.92 12.78 16.64
C GLY A 67 19.48 12.27 16.71
N ALA A 68 19.13 11.25 15.90
CA ALA A 68 17.77 10.74 15.83
C ALA A 68 17.73 9.22 15.61
N ALA A 69 16.62 8.60 16.05
CA ALA A 69 16.22 7.26 15.68
C ALA A 69 15.00 7.31 14.76
N PHE A 70 14.94 6.38 13.82
CA PHE A 70 13.86 6.25 12.87
C PHE A 70 13.42 4.80 12.75
N THR A 71 12.16 4.60 12.37
CA THR A 71 11.64 3.29 11.96
C THR A 71 11.01 3.38 10.56
N GLY A 72 11.08 2.29 9.80
CA GLY A 72 10.49 2.20 8.47
C GLY A 72 10.75 0.85 7.83
N SER A 73 10.12 0.62 6.67
CA SER A 73 10.23 -0.64 5.92
C SER A 73 10.51 -0.44 4.43
N ARG A 74 10.48 0.81 3.93
CA ARG A 74 10.67 1.12 2.52
C ARG A 74 12.10 1.58 2.24
N PHE A 75 12.84 0.78 1.49
CA PHE A 75 14.17 1.14 1.01
C PHE A 75 14.06 2.14 -0.16
N ASP A 76 14.80 3.23 -0.10
CA ASP A 76 14.80 4.36 -1.04
C ASP A 76 16.18 4.55 -1.71
N GLY A 77 16.79 3.46 -2.13
CA GLY A 77 18.07 3.46 -2.84
C GLY A 77 19.21 4.11 -2.05
N GLU A 78 19.89 5.06 -2.66
CA GLU A 78 21.03 5.78 -2.05
C GLU A 78 20.64 6.60 -0.80
N ASN A 79 19.35 6.91 -0.61
CA ASN A 79 18.86 7.63 0.55
C ASN A 79 18.67 6.74 1.80
N GLY A 80 18.90 5.43 1.67
CA GLY A 80 18.66 4.44 2.71
C GLY A 80 17.17 4.16 2.89
N TYR A 81 16.72 3.90 4.13
CA TYR A 81 15.30 3.69 4.42
C TYR A 81 14.56 5.00 4.60
N ALA A 82 13.37 5.09 3.98
CA ALA A 82 12.46 6.22 4.17
C ALA A 82 11.81 6.14 5.56
N PRO A 83 11.91 7.21 6.38
CA PRO A 83 11.38 7.20 7.73
C PRO A 83 9.85 7.22 7.72
N GLN A 84 9.26 6.33 8.51
CA GLN A 84 7.83 6.27 8.78
C GLN A 84 7.48 6.92 10.11
N SER A 85 8.28 6.62 11.15
CA SER A 85 8.25 7.33 12.41
C SER A 85 9.68 7.53 12.95
N GLY A 86 9.83 8.34 13.97
CA GLY A 86 11.13 8.57 14.61
C GLY A 86 11.07 9.57 15.74
N MET A 87 12.20 9.69 16.46
CA MET A 87 12.39 10.65 17.53
C MET A 87 13.85 11.11 17.56
N ASN A 88 14.07 12.39 17.84
CA ASN A 88 15.41 12.91 18.07
C ASN A 88 15.75 12.98 19.59
N GLU A 89 17.02 13.23 19.91
CA GLU A 89 17.52 13.31 21.29
C GLU A 89 16.93 14.46 22.11
N MET A 90 16.22 15.42 21.48
CA MET A 90 15.51 16.50 22.15
C MET A 90 14.08 16.12 22.53
N GLY A 91 13.59 14.93 22.12
CA GLY A 91 12.25 14.44 22.37
C GLY A 91 11.22 15.04 21.40
N LEU A 92 11.63 15.38 20.18
CA LEU A 92 10.70 15.63 19.08
C LEU A 92 10.50 14.32 18.32
N ALA A 93 9.25 13.85 18.25
CA ALA A 93 8.87 12.65 17.51
C ALA A 93 7.92 12.96 16.36
N PHE A 94 7.83 12.06 15.39
CA PHE A 94 6.88 12.15 14.30
C PHE A 94 6.40 10.78 13.83
N GLU A 95 5.27 10.82 13.11
CA GLU A 95 4.78 9.72 12.29
C GLU A 95 4.23 10.23 10.96
N ARG A 96 4.43 9.45 9.91
CA ARG A 96 3.87 9.61 8.57
C ARG A 96 2.76 8.59 8.36
N LEU A 97 1.57 9.07 8.01
CA LEU A 97 0.42 8.24 7.67
C LEU A 97 -0.03 8.53 6.24
N VAL A 98 -0.47 7.52 5.53
CA VAL A 98 -1.08 7.72 4.21
C VAL A 98 -2.47 8.31 4.38
N ALA A 99 -2.71 9.50 3.79
CA ALA A 99 -4.01 10.15 3.76
C ALA A 99 -4.09 11.07 2.54
N TYR A 100 -5.02 10.78 1.64
CA TYR A 100 -5.19 11.57 0.44
C TYR A 100 -5.90 12.90 0.72
N HIS A 101 -5.32 13.98 0.22
CA HIS A 101 -5.93 15.31 0.19
C HIS A 101 -6.20 15.72 -1.27
N PRO A 102 -7.39 16.23 -1.62
CA PRO A 102 -7.63 16.77 -2.96
C PRO A 102 -6.63 17.87 -3.32
N ALA A 103 -6.14 17.85 -4.56
CA ALA A 103 -5.17 18.83 -5.02
C ALA A 103 -5.74 20.25 -4.96
N GLN A 104 -4.91 21.17 -4.48
CA GLN A 104 -5.17 22.60 -4.47
C GLN A 104 -4.04 23.32 -5.23
N GLU A 105 -4.09 24.65 -5.33
CA GLU A 105 -3.00 25.42 -5.91
C GLU A 105 -1.71 25.27 -5.09
N ASN A 106 -0.59 25.02 -5.78
CA ASN A 106 0.72 24.87 -5.17
C ASN A 106 1.23 26.21 -4.61
N PHE A 107 2.12 26.12 -3.63
CA PHE A 107 2.76 27.29 -2.99
C PHE A 107 3.90 27.84 -3.88
N LYS A 108 3.61 28.72 -4.82
CA LYS A 108 4.51 29.24 -5.86
C LYS A 108 5.86 29.83 -5.36
N ASN A 109 5.91 30.31 -4.11
CA ASN A 109 7.06 30.97 -3.51
C ASN A 109 7.84 30.10 -2.51
N ARG A 110 7.54 28.82 -2.41
CA ARG A 110 8.20 27.87 -1.49
C ARG A 110 9.20 26.99 -2.22
N LYS A 111 10.19 26.48 -1.48
CA LYS A 111 11.19 25.55 -2.01
C LYS A 111 10.56 24.20 -2.37
N THR A 112 10.93 23.62 -3.50
CA THR A 112 10.53 22.28 -3.90
C THR A 112 11.24 21.22 -3.06
N ILE A 113 10.51 20.17 -2.66
CA ILE A 113 11.08 18.98 -2.00
C ILE A 113 11.58 18.02 -3.08
N SER A 114 12.89 18.00 -3.32
CA SER A 114 13.51 17.12 -4.33
C SER A 114 13.85 15.72 -3.80
N ASN A 115 14.11 15.61 -2.50
CA ASN A 115 14.41 14.34 -1.82
C ASN A 115 13.56 14.20 -0.57
N PRO A 116 12.42 13.51 -0.63
CA PRO A 116 11.49 13.41 0.49
C PRO A 116 12.06 12.64 1.69
N THR A 117 12.87 11.60 1.45
CA THR A 117 13.50 10.83 2.53
C THR A 117 14.45 11.69 3.33
N LYS A 118 15.34 12.42 2.65
CA LYS A 118 16.26 13.36 3.31
C LYS A 118 15.50 14.49 4.00
N TYR A 119 14.48 15.05 3.37
CA TYR A 119 13.66 16.13 3.92
C TYR A 119 13.04 15.76 5.29
N LEU A 120 12.48 14.55 5.41
CA LEU A 120 11.88 14.09 6.66
C LEU A 120 12.93 13.86 7.76
N LYS A 121 14.10 13.31 7.39
CA LYS A 121 15.23 13.16 8.32
C LYS A 121 15.75 14.53 8.78
N ASP A 122 15.94 15.47 7.87
CA ASP A 122 16.46 16.82 8.16
C ASP A 122 15.58 17.58 9.18
N ILE A 123 14.26 17.35 9.21
CA ILE A 123 13.37 17.95 10.21
C ILE A 123 13.78 17.50 11.62
N LEU A 124 13.92 16.19 11.86
CA LEU A 124 14.33 15.69 13.19
C LEU A 124 15.76 16.09 13.53
N HIS A 125 16.66 16.13 12.57
CA HIS A 125 18.04 16.55 12.79
C HIS A 125 18.20 18.05 13.04
N SER A 126 17.18 18.88 12.73
CA SER A 126 17.27 20.35 12.80
C SER A 126 16.39 20.99 13.84
N CYS A 127 15.24 20.40 14.17
CA CYS A 127 14.20 20.96 15.01
C CYS A 127 14.11 20.25 16.36
N LYS A 128 13.74 20.96 17.43
CA LYS A 128 13.50 20.39 18.78
C LYS A 128 12.07 20.57 19.27
N THR A 129 11.28 21.46 18.63
CA THR A 129 9.91 21.77 19.01
C THR A 129 9.00 21.75 17.78
N VAL A 130 7.69 21.60 18.01
CA VAL A 130 6.70 21.65 16.91
C VAL A 130 6.62 23.03 16.25
N ASP A 131 6.94 24.12 16.99
CA ASP A 131 6.99 25.45 16.39
C ASP A 131 8.15 25.58 15.41
N GLU A 132 9.34 25.04 15.74
CA GLU A 132 10.47 24.98 14.81
C GLU A 132 10.16 24.12 13.59
N VAL A 133 9.43 23.00 13.76
CA VAL A 133 8.96 22.16 12.65
C VAL A 133 8.03 22.95 11.73
N LYS A 134 7.05 23.68 12.29
CA LYS A 134 6.15 24.54 11.53
C LYS A 134 6.91 25.59 10.70
N GLU A 135 7.88 26.25 11.31
CA GLU A 135 8.74 27.22 10.62
C GLU A 135 9.59 26.57 9.52
N TYR A 136 10.08 25.37 9.76
CA TYR A 136 10.86 24.61 8.79
C TYR A 136 9.99 24.26 7.57
N ILE A 137 8.81 23.65 7.80
CA ILE A 137 7.88 23.21 6.75
C ILE A 137 7.37 24.38 5.92
N ASN A 138 7.10 25.54 6.53
CA ASN A 138 6.63 26.73 5.82
C ASN A 138 7.60 27.25 4.73
N LYS A 139 8.86 26.82 4.75
CA LYS A 139 9.86 27.17 3.71
C LYS A 139 9.71 26.34 2.43
N TYR A 140 8.96 25.21 2.50
CA TYR A 140 8.84 24.23 1.41
C TYR A 140 7.42 24.08 0.91
N ASP A 141 7.28 23.69 -0.35
CA ASP A 141 6.00 23.29 -0.93
C ASP A 141 5.63 21.87 -0.47
N HIS A 142 4.81 21.80 0.57
CA HIS A 142 4.41 20.53 1.18
C HIS A 142 3.29 19.81 0.41
N SER A 143 2.75 20.42 -0.67
CA SER A 143 1.80 19.76 -1.58
C SER A 143 2.41 18.54 -2.30
N TYR A 144 3.76 18.40 -2.27
CA TYR A 144 4.45 17.19 -2.66
C TYR A 144 3.88 15.93 -1.96
N PHE A 145 3.48 16.06 -0.69
CA PHE A 145 2.94 14.97 0.13
C PHE A 145 1.41 14.89 0.07
N ILE A 146 0.82 14.98 -1.11
CA ILE A 146 -0.64 14.99 -1.34
C ILE A 146 -1.35 13.71 -0.86
N GLU A 147 -0.59 12.65 -0.64
CA GLU A 147 -1.08 11.34 -0.18
C GLU A 147 -0.68 11.05 1.28
N ASP A 148 -0.20 12.04 2.01
CA ASP A 148 0.31 11.87 3.36
C ASP A 148 -0.29 12.89 4.34
N VAL A 149 -0.40 12.45 5.59
CA VAL A 149 -0.55 13.31 6.77
C VAL A 149 0.55 12.98 7.76
N PHE A 150 1.07 13.98 8.46
CA PHE A 150 2.08 13.78 9.48
C PHE A 150 1.59 14.33 10.82
N ILE A 151 2.03 13.72 11.89
CA ILE A 151 1.96 14.28 13.23
C ILE A 151 3.38 14.43 13.77
N TYR A 152 3.69 15.62 14.28
CA TYR A 152 4.89 15.88 15.08
C TYR A 152 4.47 16.16 16.51
N VAL A 153 5.20 15.64 17.48
CA VAL A 153 4.94 15.82 18.93
C VAL A 153 6.25 16.14 19.62
N ASP A 154 6.29 17.19 20.42
CA ASP A 154 7.45 17.47 21.26
C ASP A 154 7.25 17.06 22.73
N LYS A 155 8.32 17.06 23.51
CA LYS A 155 8.30 16.61 24.91
C LYS A 155 7.40 17.43 25.85
N SER A 156 6.93 18.62 25.43
CA SER A 156 5.94 19.39 26.18
C SER A 156 4.51 18.86 25.99
N GLY A 157 4.32 17.95 25.04
CA GLY A 157 3.01 17.45 24.65
C GLY A 157 2.31 18.29 23.61
N LYS A 158 2.91 19.40 23.15
CA LYS A 158 2.43 20.15 21.99
C LYS A 158 2.58 19.30 20.74
N TYR A 159 1.61 19.36 19.83
CA TYR A 159 1.66 18.60 18.58
C TYR A 159 1.32 19.48 17.38
N LEU A 160 1.78 19.05 16.19
CA LEU A 160 1.52 19.66 14.90
C LEU A 160 1.02 18.58 13.94
N ILE A 161 -0.19 18.76 13.42
CA ILE A 161 -0.70 18.01 12.29
C ILE A 161 -0.28 18.72 11.01
N VAL A 162 0.35 17.99 10.12
CA VAL A 162 0.83 18.49 8.83
C VAL A 162 0.09 17.78 7.71
N GLU A 163 -0.74 18.52 7.03
CA GLU A 163 -1.43 18.11 5.82
C GLU A 163 -0.84 18.86 4.61
N PRO A 164 -1.05 18.43 3.38
CA PRO A 164 -0.44 19.05 2.20
C PRO A 164 -0.59 20.58 2.13
N TYR A 165 -1.72 21.10 2.62
CA TYR A 165 -2.05 22.52 2.53
C TYR A 165 -2.34 23.18 3.88
N THR A 166 -2.35 22.42 4.98
CA THR A 166 -2.77 22.92 6.31
C THR A 166 -1.80 22.47 7.40
N LEU A 167 -1.48 23.37 8.31
CA LEU A 167 -0.65 23.13 9.50
C LEU A 167 -1.45 23.48 10.75
N THR A 168 -1.86 22.47 11.53
CA THR A 168 -2.68 22.64 12.73
C THR A 168 -1.89 22.30 13.98
N ILE A 169 -1.69 23.28 14.88
CA ILE A 169 -1.07 23.07 16.19
C ILE A 169 -2.16 22.78 17.23
N GLY A 170 -1.89 21.82 18.10
CA GLY A 170 -2.69 21.52 19.28
C GLY A 170 -1.84 21.27 20.51
N ASN A 171 -2.49 21.29 21.67
CA ASN A 171 -1.87 21.04 22.98
C ASN A 171 -2.76 20.22 23.92
N GLU A 172 -3.83 19.63 23.41
CA GLU A 172 -4.71 18.75 24.16
C GLU A 172 -3.91 17.59 24.78
N PRO A 173 -4.29 17.12 25.99
CA PRO A 173 -3.58 16.03 26.68
C PRO A 173 -3.49 14.77 25.83
N THR A 174 -4.46 14.51 24.97
CA THR A 174 -4.52 13.32 24.12
C THR A 174 -4.85 13.69 22.68
N TYR A 175 -4.29 12.95 21.75
CA TYR A 175 -4.68 13.00 20.35
C TYR A 175 -4.57 11.62 19.71
N VAL A 176 -5.53 11.26 18.86
CA VAL A 176 -5.53 10.02 18.06
C VAL A 176 -5.59 10.40 16.59
N ILE A 177 -4.78 9.75 15.78
CA ILE A 177 -4.75 9.95 14.33
C ILE A 177 -4.74 8.61 13.59
N ALA A 178 -5.31 8.60 12.40
CA ALA A 178 -5.25 7.49 11.47
C ALA A 178 -5.20 8.02 10.01
N ASN A 179 -5.47 7.19 9.03
CA ASN A 179 -5.34 7.52 7.62
C ASN A 179 -6.47 8.44 7.09
N PHE A 180 -6.50 9.65 7.57
CA PHE A 180 -7.37 10.71 7.05
C PHE A 180 -6.73 12.08 7.27
N CYS A 181 -7.16 13.07 6.50
CA CYS A 181 -6.79 14.47 6.68
C CYS A 181 -7.80 15.14 7.61
N PRO A 182 -7.44 15.51 8.86
CA PRO A 182 -8.38 16.04 9.85
C PRO A 182 -9.08 17.33 9.40
N SER A 183 -8.43 18.18 8.60
CA SER A 183 -9.01 19.46 8.16
C SER A 183 -10.22 19.30 7.22
N ILE A 184 -10.33 18.16 6.53
CA ILE A 184 -11.36 17.90 5.51
C ILE A 184 -12.23 16.68 5.79
N THR A 185 -11.90 15.89 6.83
CA THR A 185 -12.62 14.66 7.14
C THR A 185 -13.57 14.87 8.33
N PRO A 186 -14.88 14.81 8.12
CA PRO A 186 -15.84 14.85 9.21
C PRO A 186 -15.62 13.71 10.20
N GLU A 187 -15.86 13.96 11.49
CA GLU A 187 -15.66 12.97 12.57
C GLU A 187 -16.43 11.65 12.33
N GLN A 188 -17.63 11.72 11.78
CA GLN A 188 -18.42 10.54 11.41
C GLN A 188 -17.71 9.65 10.39
N ASN A 189 -16.93 10.23 9.47
CA ASN A 189 -16.14 9.49 8.48
C ASN A 189 -14.85 8.95 9.09
N ALA A 190 -14.17 9.71 9.95
CA ALA A 190 -13.01 9.25 10.70
C ALA A 190 -13.36 8.03 11.57
N ASN A 191 -14.52 8.03 12.23
CA ASN A 191 -15.03 6.94 13.06
C ASN A 191 -15.38 5.64 12.28
N LYS A 192 -15.43 5.67 10.94
CA LYS A 192 -15.54 4.46 10.12
C LYS A 192 -14.24 3.64 10.09
N LEU A 193 -13.11 4.25 10.46
CA LEU A 193 -11.84 3.56 10.63
C LEU A 193 -11.79 2.94 12.01
N ASP A 194 -11.86 1.62 12.10
CA ASP A 194 -11.91 0.86 13.36
C ASP A 194 -10.78 1.26 14.30
N ARG A 195 -9.54 1.36 13.81
CA ARG A 195 -8.37 1.75 14.59
C ARG A 195 -8.49 3.15 15.22
N TYR A 196 -9.05 4.13 14.50
CA TYR A 196 -9.31 5.47 15.05
C TYR A 196 -10.40 5.43 16.11
N ARG A 197 -11.55 4.83 15.77
CA ARG A 197 -12.69 4.67 16.70
C ARG A 197 -12.30 3.94 17.99
N ASN A 198 -11.54 2.83 17.88
CA ASN A 198 -11.07 2.07 19.01
C ASN A 198 -10.13 2.89 19.90
N GLY A 199 -9.16 3.60 19.32
CA GLY A 199 -8.25 4.47 20.06
C GLY A 199 -8.96 5.58 20.81
N VAL A 200 -9.90 6.28 20.14
CA VAL A 200 -10.73 7.32 20.78
C VAL A 200 -11.58 6.74 21.90
N ALA A 201 -12.20 5.59 21.70
CA ALA A 201 -13.02 4.94 22.72
C ALA A 201 -12.18 4.49 23.93
N PHE A 202 -10.96 3.99 23.70
CA PHE A 202 -10.07 3.58 24.76
C PHE A 202 -9.66 4.77 25.67
N ILE A 203 -9.26 5.89 25.08
CA ILE A 203 -8.85 7.09 25.81
C ILE A 203 -10.02 7.69 26.62
N LYS A 204 -11.27 7.60 26.17
CA LYS A 204 -12.44 8.10 26.89
C LYS A 204 -12.65 7.41 28.24
N ASN A 205 -12.12 6.21 28.46
CA ASN A 205 -12.21 5.48 29.73
C ASN A 205 -11.16 5.92 30.79
N GLY A 206 -10.37 6.91 30.48
CA GLY A 206 -9.29 7.43 31.31
C GLY A 206 -7.94 7.39 30.60
N ILE A 207 -6.98 8.18 31.06
CA ILE A 207 -5.63 8.28 30.48
C ILE A 207 -4.57 7.95 31.51
N ASP A 208 -3.52 7.26 31.07
CA ASP A 208 -2.34 6.94 31.87
C ASP A 208 -1.07 7.01 31.00
N THR A 209 0.08 7.22 31.64
CA THR A 209 1.41 7.24 31.01
C THR A 209 2.28 6.06 31.43
N THR A 210 1.67 4.95 31.87
CA THR A 210 2.38 3.69 32.03
C THR A 210 2.60 3.01 30.69
N LEU A 211 3.71 2.30 30.52
CA LEU A 211 3.97 1.54 29.29
C LEU A 211 2.85 0.54 28.99
N ASN A 212 2.31 -0.12 30.04
CA ASN A 212 1.21 -1.07 29.87
C ASN A 212 -0.06 -0.43 29.28
N TYR A 213 -0.43 0.77 29.77
CA TYR A 213 -1.55 1.51 29.22
C TYR A 213 -1.31 1.90 27.76
N CYS A 214 -0.13 2.46 27.48
CA CYS A 214 0.28 2.88 26.15
C CYS A 214 0.31 1.69 25.16
N THR A 215 0.78 0.52 25.61
CA THR A 215 0.77 -0.73 24.82
C THR A 215 -0.65 -1.21 24.55
N ALA A 216 -1.52 -1.24 25.56
CA ALA A 216 -2.91 -1.67 25.41
C ALA A 216 -3.68 -0.75 24.42
N LEU A 217 -3.44 0.56 24.48
CA LEU A 217 -4.01 1.51 23.51
C LEU A 217 -3.52 1.20 22.10
N LEU A 218 -2.22 0.99 21.90
CA LEU A 218 -1.63 0.69 20.60
C LEU A 218 -2.17 -0.63 20.03
N ASP A 219 -2.34 -1.64 20.89
CA ASP A 219 -2.94 -2.94 20.55
C ASP A 219 -4.39 -2.79 20.06
N THR A 220 -5.21 -1.92 20.68
CA THR A 220 -6.59 -1.68 20.20
C THR A 220 -6.65 -1.01 18.83
N MET A 221 -5.56 -0.38 18.40
CA MET A 221 -5.46 0.37 17.15
C MET A 221 -4.73 -0.40 16.04
N HIS A 222 -4.16 -1.58 16.32
CA HIS A 222 -3.46 -2.36 15.31
C HIS A 222 -4.41 -2.95 14.25
N VAL A 223 -3.87 -3.29 13.10
CA VAL A 223 -4.58 -3.95 12.00
C VAL A 223 -3.95 -5.31 11.73
N CYS A 224 -4.76 -6.36 11.75
CA CYS A 224 -4.39 -7.68 11.27
C CYS A 224 -5.50 -8.20 10.36
N ARG A 225 -5.24 -8.29 9.05
CA ARG A 225 -6.25 -8.72 8.09
C ARG A 225 -6.33 -10.23 8.05
N LYS A 226 -7.55 -10.77 8.10
CA LYS A 226 -7.81 -12.22 8.21
C LYS A 226 -7.24 -13.03 7.03
N LYS A 227 -7.14 -12.43 5.84
CA LYS A 227 -6.80 -13.15 4.61
C LYS A 227 -5.42 -13.79 4.68
N ILE A 228 -4.39 -13.04 5.08
CA ILE A 228 -2.99 -13.49 5.16
C ILE A 228 -2.24 -12.96 6.37
N GLY A 229 -2.88 -12.20 7.25
CA GLY A 229 -2.27 -11.62 8.44
C GLY A 229 -1.51 -10.31 8.19
N ASP A 230 -1.64 -9.67 7.02
CA ASP A 230 -1.02 -8.38 6.76
C ASP A 230 -1.68 -7.25 7.58
N GLY A 231 -0.95 -6.17 7.76
CA GLY A 231 -1.38 -4.99 8.51
C GLY A 231 -0.23 -4.38 9.29
N THR A 232 -0.37 -4.28 10.62
CA THR A 232 0.64 -3.67 11.48
C THR A 232 1.90 -4.52 11.55
N LEU A 233 3.00 -3.98 11.02
CA LEU A 233 4.30 -4.65 10.92
C LEU A 233 5.22 -4.29 12.08
N ILE A 234 5.28 -3.00 12.43
CA ILE A 234 6.02 -2.47 13.56
C ILE A 234 5.07 -1.59 14.37
N SER A 235 5.14 -1.72 15.68
CA SER A 235 4.58 -0.73 16.60
C SER A 235 5.69 -0.15 17.45
N SER A 236 5.63 1.15 17.71
CA SER A 236 6.62 1.84 18.52
C SER A 236 5.95 2.76 19.53
N ILE A 237 6.49 2.78 20.76
CA ILE A 237 6.12 3.74 21.82
C ILE A 237 7.35 4.53 22.18
N TRP A 238 7.29 5.83 21.91
CA TRP A 238 8.35 6.80 22.18
C TRP A 238 8.05 7.56 23.47
N ASP A 239 8.93 7.44 24.48
CA ASP A 239 8.93 8.29 25.68
C ASP A 239 9.78 9.53 25.38
N LEU A 240 9.11 10.65 25.12
CA LEU A 240 9.76 11.85 24.61
C LEU A 240 10.62 12.55 25.68
N ASN A 241 10.34 12.30 26.96
CA ASN A 241 11.06 12.92 28.06
C ASN A 241 12.32 12.13 28.45
N ASN A 242 12.24 10.79 28.38
CA ASN A 242 13.35 9.91 28.74
C ASN A 242 14.22 9.51 27.55
N GLY A 243 13.78 9.78 26.30
CA GLY A 243 14.50 9.41 25.08
C GLY A 243 14.57 7.90 24.87
N THR A 244 13.52 7.17 25.19
CA THR A 244 13.44 5.72 24.96
C THR A 244 12.38 5.36 23.96
N VAL A 245 12.60 4.26 23.23
CA VAL A 245 11.62 3.66 22.33
C VAL A 245 11.41 2.20 22.71
N ASN A 246 10.14 1.80 22.81
CA ASN A 246 9.74 0.41 22.96
C ASN A 246 9.16 -0.05 21.62
N LEU A 247 9.75 -1.12 21.04
CA LEU A 247 9.31 -1.72 19.78
C LEU A 247 8.52 -2.97 20.04
N TYR A 248 7.54 -3.20 19.15
CA TYR A 248 6.75 -4.41 19.04
C TYR A 248 6.73 -4.85 17.58
N PHE A 249 6.62 -6.17 17.37
CA PHE A 249 6.74 -6.74 16.03
C PHE A 249 5.54 -7.61 15.69
N TYR A 250 4.96 -7.36 14.54
CA TYR A 250 3.97 -8.18 13.85
C TYR A 250 2.83 -8.68 14.75
N HIS A 251 2.01 -7.75 15.22
CA HIS A 251 0.81 -7.95 16.07
C HIS A 251 1.10 -8.57 17.45
N ASP A 252 2.35 -8.81 17.84
CA ASP A 252 2.70 -9.28 19.17
C ASP A 252 3.01 -8.12 20.10
N PHE A 253 2.08 -7.80 20.99
CA PHE A 253 2.25 -6.77 22.04
C PHE A 253 2.70 -7.34 23.39
N LYS A 254 3.01 -8.64 23.46
CA LYS A 254 3.52 -9.29 24.70
C LYS A 254 5.02 -9.16 24.82
N THR A 255 5.72 -9.18 23.68
CA THR A 255 7.19 -9.08 23.62
C THR A 255 7.57 -7.67 23.18
N THR A 256 8.41 -7.00 23.94
CA THR A 256 8.94 -5.66 23.60
C THR A 256 10.45 -5.61 23.69
N VAL A 257 11.06 -4.81 22.81
CA VAL A 257 12.49 -4.47 22.88
C VAL A 257 12.61 -2.97 23.07
N GLN A 258 13.38 -2.56 24.07
CA GLN A 258 13.59 -1.16 24.42
C GLN A 258 14.98 -0.70 24.01
N PHE A 259 15.05 0.50 23.41
CA PHE A 259 16.30 1.22 23.15
C PHE A 259 16.29 2.57 23.87
N ASN A 260 17.47 2.97 24.38
CA ASN A 260 17.71 4.34 24.81
C ASN A 260 18.45 5.08 23.69
N LEU A 261 17.86 6.13 23.17
CA LEU A 261 18.38 6.86 22.01
C LEU A 261 19.81 7.38 22.24
N ARG A 262 20.08 7.95 23.41
CA ARG A 262 21.42 8.49 23.72
C ARG A 262 22.48 7.40 23.73
N GLU A 263 22.16 6.23 24.29
CA GLU A 263 23.11 5.11 24.33
C GLU A 263 23.33 4.51 22.93
N GLU A 264 22.28 4.45 22.10
CA GLU A 264 22.43 3.98 20.74
C GLU A 264 23.27 4.94 19.88
N LEU A 265 23.06 6.26 20.01
CA LEU A 265 23.83 7.25 19.26
C LEU A 265 25.34 7.22 19.61
N LYS A 266 25.73 6.82 20.83
CA LYS A 266 27.15 6.63 21.19
C LYS A 266 27.84 5.52 20.40
N LYS A 267 27.08 4.56 19.85
CA LYS A 267 27.61 3.45 19.03
C LYS A 267 27.93 3.88 17.59
N GLY A 268 27.61 5.11 17.21
CA GLY A 268 27.68 5.60 15.84
C GLY A 268 26.44 5.28 15.04
N ASP A 269 26.44 5.65 13.75
CA ASP A 269 25.34 5.39 12.84
C ASP A 269 25.21 3.88 12.58
N HIS A 270 24.02 3.33 12.79
CA HIS A 270 23.77 1.91 12.56
C HIS A 270 22.29 1.62 12.31
N ILE A 271 22.03 0.47 11.71
CA ILE A 271 20.72 -0.01 11.31
C ILE A 271 20.51 -1.45 11.82
N ILE A 272 19.32 -1.75 12.29
CA ILE A 272 18.94 -3.06 12.82
C ILE A 272 17.65 -3.51 12.12
N ALA A 273 17.64 -4.72 11.59
CA ALA A 273 16.43 -5.37 11.10
C ALA A 273 15.55 -5.75 12.29
N VAL A 274 14.34 -5.21 12.38
CA VAL A 274 13.47 -5.38 13.55
C VAL A 274 13.14 -6.83 13.81
N GLU A 275 12.94 -7.64 12.77
CA GLU A 275 12.63 -9.07 12.91
C GLU A 275 13.71 -9.86 13.69
N THR A 276 14.98 -9.40 13.64
CA THR A 276 16.08 -10.09 14.33
C THR A 276 16.11 -9.85 15.84
N LEU A 277 15.33 -8.88 16.32
CA LEU A 277 15.22 -8.51 17.73
C LEU A 277 14.18 -9.35 18.49
N PHE A 278 13.34 -10.09 17.77
CA PHE A 278 12.20 -10.80 18.33
C PHE A 278 12.28 -12.30 18.08
N PRO A 279 11.58 -13.12 18.88
CA PRO A 279 11.44 -14.55 18.61
C PRO A 279 10.85 -14.79 17.23
N HIS A 280 11.17 -15.97 16.66
CA HIS A 280 10.63 -16.39 15.36
C HIS A 280 9.09 -16.36 15.37
N ASN A 281 8.49 -15.67 14.38
CA ASN A 281 7.05 -15.55 14.23
C ASN A 281 6.55 -16.30 12.98
N PRO A 282 5.87 -17.47 13.12
CA PRO A 282 5.40 -18.25 11.98
C PRO A 282 4.35 -17.55 11.11
N GLU A 283 3.59 -16.61 11.67
CA GLU A 283 2.60 -15.85 10.89
C GLU A 283 3.26 -14.80 10.03
N PHE A 284 4.31 -14.15 10.54
CA PHE A 284 5.14 -13.26 9.73
C PHE A 284 5.81 -14.01 8.58
N GLU A 285 6.27 -15.23 8.80
CA GLU A 285 6.83 -16.08 7.72
C GLU A 285 5.81 -16.36 6.62
N LYS A 286 4.56 -16.60 6.96
CA LYS A 286 3.47 -16.76 5.96
C LYS A 286 3.30 -15.48 5.13
N LEU A 287 3.29 -14.31 5.77
CA LEU A 287 3.20 -13.03 5.08
C LEU A 287 4.43 -12.80 4.17
N ARG A 288 5.64 -13.02 4.67
CA ARG A 288 6.91 -12.88 3.92
C ARG A 288 6.96 -13.79 2.69
N ASN A 289 6.43 -14.99 2.82
CA ASN A 289 6.41 -16.00 1.76
C ASN A 289 5.23 -15.81 0.78
N PHE A 290 4.26 -14.95 1.07
CA PHE A 290 3.15 -14.67 0.18
C PHE A 290 3.63 -13.86 -1.04
N LYS A 291 3.59 -14.49 -2.22
CA LYS A 291 4.11 -13.92 -3.45
C LYS A 291 3.00 -13.31 -4.30
N THR A 292 3.24 -12.08 -4.72
CA THR A 292 2.36 -11.29 -5.60
C THR A 292 3.18 -10.78 -6.79
N PRO A 293 2.58 -10.23 -7.85
CA PRO A 293 3.33 -9.59 -8.92
C PRO A 293 4.24 -8.44 -8.48
N LYS A 294 4.01 -7.89 -7.28
CA LYS A 294 4.77 -6.75 -6.72
C LYS A 294 6.05 -7.17 -6.00
N ASN A 295 6.10 -8.39 -5.46
CA ASN A 295 7.25 -8.88 -4.70
C ASN A 295 7.89 -10.15 -5.29
N SER A 296 7.46 -10.57 -6.49
CA SER A 296 8.02 -11.68 -7.24
C SER A 296 8.18 -11.31 -8.71
N ASN A 297 9.43 -11.15 -9.15
CA ASN A 297 9.73 -10.80 -10.54
C ASN A 297 9.19 -11.85 -11.53
N LEU A 298 9.25 -13.14 -11.18
CA LEU A 298 8.73 -14.23 -12.03
C LEU A 298 7.22 -14.07 -12.27
N ILE A 299 6.45 -13.84 -11.20
CA ILE A 299 5.00 -13.65 -11.30
C ILE A 299 4.71 -12.33 -12.02
N GLY A 300 5.43 -11.27 -11.74
CA GLY A 300 5.28 -9.98 -12.42
C GLY A 300 5.48 -10.09 -13.93
N VAL A 301 6.56 -10.72 -14.37
CA VAL A 301 6.84 -10.98 -15.78
C VAL A 301 5.76 -11.87 -16.41
N PHE A 302 5.33 -12.94 -15.72
CA PHE A 302 4.26 -13.80 -16.22
C PHE A 302 2.93 -13.03 -16.42
N ILE A 303 2.53 -12.17 -15.49
CA ILE A 303 1.30 -11.37 -15.60
C ILE A 303 1.40 -10.37 -16.78
N VAL A 304 2.53 -9.65 -16.91
CA VAL A 304 2.73 -8.68 -17.99
C VAL A 304 2.76 -9.37 -19.37
N THR A 305 3.49 -10.48 -19.49
CA THR A 305 3.55 -11.23 -20.75
C THR A 305 2.19 -11.85 -21.11
N SER A 306 1.42 -12.33 -20.12
CA SER A 306 0.05 -12.81 -20.33
C SER A 306 -0.89 -11.68 -20.79
N ALA A 307 -0.74 -10.47 -20.26
CA ALA A 307 -1.52 -9.30 -20.70
C ALA A 307 -1.27 -9.03 -22.20
N ILE A 308 -0.01 -8.93 -22.61
CA ILE A 308 0.36 -8.70 -24.01
C ILE A 308 -0.18 -9.83 -24.91
N PHE A 309 -0.03 -11.07 -24.46
CA PHE A 309 -0.53 -12.23 -25.18
C PHE A 309 -2.06 -12.18 -25.38
N PHE A 310 -2.84 -11.88 -24.35
CA PHE A 310 -4.29 -11.77 -24.46
C PHE A 310 -4.74 -10.62 -25.37
N LEU A 311 -4.06 -9.49 -25.36
CA LEU A 311 -4.33 -8.38 -26.25
C LEU A 311 -4.10 -8.79 -27.72
N LEU A 312 -2.94 -9.37 -28.03
CA LEU A 312 -2.58 -9.77 -29.40
C LEU A 312 -3.48 -10.88 -29.92
N THR A 313 -3.76 -11.90 -29.11
CA THR A 313 -4.63 -13.02 -29.51
C THR A 313 -6.08 -12.61 -29.69
N SER A 314 -6.61 -11.71 -28.86
CA SER A 314 -7.97 -11.18 -29.02
C SER A 314 -8.12 -10.45 -30.36
N ILE A 315 -7.16 -9.59 -30.71
CA ILE A 315 -7.14 -8.90 -32.02
C ILE A 315 -7.03 -9.89 -33.19
N PHE A 316 -6.12 -10.88 -33.04
CA PHE A 316 -5.95 -11.93 -34.04
C PHE A 316 -7.26 -12.70 -34.30
N PHE A 317 -7.97 -13.16 -33.25
CA PHE A 317 -9.22 -13.90 -33.40
C PHE A 317 -10.34 -13.05 -33.99
N LEU A 318 -10.42 -11.76 -33.65
CA LEU A 318 -11.35 -10.82 -34.22
C LEU A 318 -11.12 -10.67 -35.76
N ILE A 319 -9.84 -10.44 -36.15
CA ILE A 319 -9.47 -10.34 -37.57
C ILE A 319 -9.77 -11.66 -38.31
N GLN A 320 -9.42 -12.77 -37.67
CA GLN A 320 -9.67 -14.09 -38.26
C GLN A 320 -11.18 -14.35 -38.45
N TYR A 321 -12.00 -13.93 -37.51
CA TYR A 321 -13.45 -14.01 -37.62
C TYR A 321 -13.99 -13.23 -38.82
N PHE A 322 -13.59 -12.00 -39.08
CA PHE A 322 -14.07 -11.17 -40.20
C PHE A 322 -13.46 -11.50 -41.55
N ARG A 323 -12.27 -12.11 -41.61
CA ARG A 323 -11.61 -12.48 -42.87
C ARG A 323 -12.09 -13.79 -43.47
N ARG A 324 -12.99 -14.50 -42.81
CA ARG A 324 -13.45 -15.79 -43.28
C ARG A 324 -14.34 -15.68 -44.53
N LYS A 325 -14.16 -16.64 -45.42
CA LYS A 325 -15.02 -16.85 -46.57
C LYS A 325 -16.14 -17.87 -46.31
N GLU A 326 -16.00 -18.74 -45.32
CA GLU A 326 -16.92 -19.81 -44.98
C GLU A 326 -17.18 -19.91 -43.47
N ASN A 327 -18.42 -20.31 -43.11
CA ASN A 327 -18.79 -20.58 -41.73
C ASN A 327 -18.21 -21.91 -41.23
N LYS A 328 -17.02 -21.87 -40.63
CA LYS A 328 -16.40 -23.06 -39.99
C LYS A 328 -17.07 -23.37 -38.65
N LYS A 329 -17.10 -24.66 -38.32
CA LYS A 329 -17.61 -25.13 -37.01
C LYS A 329 -16.91 -24.42 -35.86
N TYR A 330 -17.67 -23.99 -34.88
CA TYR A 330 -17.19 -23.23 -33.67
C TYR A 330 -16.63 -21.83 -33.97
N SER A 331 -16.93 -21.26 -35.09
CA SER A 331 -16.38 -19.94 -35.44
C SER A 331 -16.84 -18.79 -34.53
N TYR A 332 -18.04 -18.90 -33.95
CA TYR A 332 -18.53 -17.94 -32.95
C TYR A 332 -17.59 -17.80 -31.72
N ILE A 333 -16.82 -18.86 -31.41
CA ILE A 333 -15.83 -18.81 -30.31
C ILE A 333 -14.76 -17.75 -30.58
N GLN A 334 -14.31 -17.60 -31.84
CA GLN A 334 -13.31 -16.57 -32.17
C GLN A 334 -13.84 -15.15 -31.92
N LEU A 335 -15.13 -14.93 -32.13
CA LEU A 335 -15.78 -13.66 -31.80
C LEU A 335 -15.86 -13.46 -30.30
N LEU A 336 -16.17 -14.52 -29.52
CA LEU A 336 -16.20 -14.48 -28.05
C LEU A 336 -14.82 -14.30 -27.41
N LEU A 337 -13.76 -14.81 -28.03
CA LEU A 337 -12.38 -14.66 -27.52
C LEU A 337 -11.90 -13.22 -27.54
N PHE A 338 -12.49 -12.35 -28.40
CA PHE A 338 -12.13 -10.94 -28.41
C PHE A 338 -12.49 -10.22 -27.10
N PRO A 339 -13.76 -10.14 -26.66
CA PRO A 339 -14.11 -9.46 -25.42
C PRO A 339 -13.48 -10.13 -24.20
N ILE A 340 -13.35 -11.46 -24.17
CA ILE A 340 -12.72 -12.20 -23.07
C ILE A 340 -11.24 -11.82 -22.97
N GLY A 341 -10.51 -11.79 -24.10
CA GLY A 341 -9.09 -11.42 -24.10
C GLY A 341 -8.86 -9.96 -23.69
N ILE A 342 -9.72 -9.03 -24.10
CA ILE A 342 -9.65 -7.63 -23.65
C ILE A 342 -9.93 -7.51 -22.15
N THR A 343 -10.92 -8.26 -21.65
CA THR A 343 -11.24 -8.28 -20.21
C THR A 343 -10.09 -8.84 -19.38
N LEU A 344 -9.47 -9.93 -19.84
CA LEU A 344 -8.29 -10.51 -19.18
C LEU A 344 -7.08 -9.58 -19.27
N PHE A 345 -6.84 -8.94 -20.42
CA PHE A 345 -5.80 -7.92 -20.56
C PHE A 345 -5.97 -6.82 -19.49
N TYR A 346 -7.17 -6.25 -19.38
CA TYR A 346 -7.48 -5.25 -18.38
C TYR A 346 -7.22 -5.77 -16.95
N TYR A 347 -7.67 -7.01 -16.66
CA TYR A 347 -7.45 -7.59 -15.33
C TYR A 347 -5.98 -7.80 -15.00
N MET A 348 -5.14 -8.21 -15.96
CA MET A 348 -3.69 -8.31 -15.76
C MET A 348 -3.08 -6.93 -15.43
N ILE A 349 -3.58 -5.84 -16.03
CA ILE A 349 -3.16 -4.49 -15.66
C ILE A 349 -3.55 -4.17 -14.22
N VAL A 350 -4.79 -4.49 -13.80
CA VAL A 350 -5.23 -4.31 -12.41
C VAL A 350 -4.34 -5.08 -11.44
N LEU A 351 -4.03 -6.36 -11.72
CA LEU A 351 -3.13 -7.17 -10.89
C LEU A 351 -1.70 -6.63 -10.85
N SER A 352 -1.22 -6.03 -11.93
CA SER A 352 0.10 -5.41 -11.97
C SER A 352 0.14 -4.06 -11.24
N GLY A 353 -0.97 -3.33 -11.21
CA GLY A 353 -1.08 -1.99 -10.63
C GLY A 353 -1.49 -1.98 -9.17
N SER A 354 -2.52 -2.75 -8.77
CA SER A 354 -3.10 -2.69 -7.43
C SER A 354 -2.57 -3.76 -6.49
N VAL A 355 -2.01 -3.33 -5.35
CA VAL A 355 -1.61 -4.22 -4.26
C VAL A 355 -2.84 -4.69 -3.47
N LYS A 356 -3.85 -3.86 -3.33
CA LYS A 356 -5.04 -4.09 -2.48
C LYS A 356 -5.81 -5.36 -2.86
N VAL A 357 -5.90 -5.70 -4.16
CA VAL A 357 -6.62 -6.90 -4.61
C VAL A 357 -6.06 -8.20 -4.00
N PHE A 358 -4.77 -8.24 -3.61
CA PHE A 358 -4.15 -9.43 -3.03
C PHE A 358 -4.41 -9.56 -1.53
N TYR A 359 -4.53 -8.44 -0.80
CA TYR A 359 -4.55 -8.39 0.66
C TYR A 359 -5.96 -8.21 1.23
N PHE A 360 -6.88 -7.59 0.49
CA PHE A 360 -8.27 -7.42 0.92
C PHE A 360 -9.15 -8.63 0.55
N PRO A 361 -10.32 -8.79 1.21
CA PRO A 361 -11.26 -9.87 0.89
C PRO A 361 -11.64 -9.91 -0.60
N ALA A 362 -11.87 -11.09 -1.13
CA ALA A 362 -12.34 -11.27 -2.51
C ALA A 362 -13.87 -11.49 -2.54
N PRO A 363 -14.57 -10.98 -3.57
CA PRO A 363 -14.09 -10.07 -4.61
C PRO A 363 -13.81 -8.66 -4.04
N TYR A 364 -12.64 -8.10 -4.37
CA TYR A 364 -12.24 -6.80 -3.85
C TYR A 364 -13.17 -5.68 -4.35
N LYS A 365 -13.68 -4.88 -3.41
CA LYS A 365 -14.51 -3.70 -3.70
C LYS A 365 -13.69 -2.44 -3.49
N ASP A 366 -13.31 -1.78 -4.57
CA ASP A 366 -12.63 -0.49 -4.51
C ASP A 366 -13.65 0.63 -4.27
N PRO A 367 -13.49 1.46 -3.22
CA PRO A 367 -14.44 2.52 -2.91
C PRO A 367 -14.41 3.69 -3.93
N THR A 368 -13.31 3.80 -4.69
CA THR A 368 -13.08 4.92 -5.61
C THR A 368 -13.19 4.53 -7.07
N ASN A 369 -13.09 3.21 -7.40
CA ASN A 369 -13.06 2.73 -8.77
C ASN A 369 -13.97 1.50 -8.99
N VAL A 370 -15.12 1.75 -9.59
CA VAL A 370 -16.11 0.70 -9.93
C VAL A 370 -15.54 -0.36 -10.88
N PHE A 371 -14.64 0.03 -11.81
CA PHE A 371 -14.05 -0.91 -12.76
C PHE A 371 -13.11 -1.92 -12.10
N ILE A 372 -12.35 -1.51 -11.08
CA ILE A 372 -11.54 -2.44 -10.27
C ILE A 372 -12.45 -3.41 -9.52
N SER A 373 -13.54 -2.90 -8.93
CA SER A 373 -14.53 -3.73 -8.25
C SER A 373 -15.16 -4.77 -9.17
N LEU A 374 -15.55 -4.37 -10.39
CA LEU A 374 -16.09 -5.28 -11.41
C LEU A 374 -15.04 -6.29 -11.88
N ALA A 375 -13.79 -5.85 -12.08
CA ALA A 375 -12.69 -6.74 -12.48
C ALA A 375 -12.42 -7.86 -11.48
N SER A 376 -12.70 -7.63 -10.19
CA SER A 376 -12.50 -8.63 -9.13
C SER A 376 -13.40 -9.88 -9.26
N TYR A 377 -14.41 -9.85 -10.16
CA TYR A 377 -15.23 -11.01 -10.50
C TYR A 377 -14.65 -11.84 -11.66
N ILE A 378 -13.62 -11.37 -12.35
CA ILE A 378 -13.02 -12.06 -13.49
C ILE A 378 -12.46 -13.45 -13.13
N PRO A 379 -11.86 -13.71 -11.97
CA PRO A 379 -11.47 -15.04 -11.55
C PRO A 379 -12.61 -16.05 -11.61
N PHE A 380 -13.81 -15.69 -11.16
CA PHE A 380 -15.00 -16.56 -11.19
C PHE A 380 -15.48 -16.80 -12.62
N LEU A 381 -15.47 -15.76 -13.46
CA LEU A 381 -15.79 -15.92 -14.89
C LEU A 381 -14.84 -16.91 -15.56
N LEU A 382 -13.53 -16.80 -15.30
CA LEU A 382 -12.54 -17.70 -15.86
C LEU A 382 -12.73 -19.15 -15.40
N LEU A 383 -13.06 -19.34 -14.11
CA LEU A 383 -13.37 -20.65 -13.55
C LEU A 383 -14.58 -21.30 -14.21
N LEU A 384 -15.62 -20.53 -14.56
CA LEU A 384 -16.80 -21.01 -15.28
C LEU A 384 -16.48 -21.34 -16.75
N LEU A 385 -15.59 -20.58 -17.38
CA LEU A 385 -15.29 -20.71 -18.81
C LEU A 385 -14.26 -21.81 -19.12
N ILE A 386 -13.41 -22.21 -18.15
CA ILE A 386 -12.32 -23.14 -18.45
C ILE A 386 -12.82 -24.50 -18.94
N PHE A 387 -13.88 -25.06 -18.34
CA PHE A 387 -14.41 -26.35 -18.74
C PHE A 387 -14.97 -26.34 -20.16
N PRO A 388 -15.90 -25.45 -20.56
CA PRO A 388 -16.37 -25.38 -21.93
C PRO A 388 -15.24 -25.09 -22.93
N PHE A 389 -14.27 -24.25 -22.58
CA PHE A 389 -13.13 -23.98 -23.47
C PHE A 389 -12.22 -25.19 -23.65
N ALA A 390 -11.97 -25.97 -22.62
CA ALA A 390 -11.21 -27.22 -22.73
C ALA A 390 -11.92 -28.24 -23.64
N VAL A 391 -13.26 -28.41 -23.49
CA VAL A 391 -14.06 -29.30 -24.33
C VAL A 391 -14.05 -28.84 -25.79
N ILE A 392 -14.19 -27.54 -26.04
CA ILE A 392 -14.15 -26.98 -27.39
C ILE A 392 -12.75 -27.15 -28.00
N ASN A 393 -11.69 -26.88 -27.23
CA ASN A 393 -10.33 -27.05 -27.69
C ASN A 393 -10.05 -28.50 -28.11
N TYR A 394 -10.46 -29.47 -27.29
CA TYR A 394 -10.37 -30.91 -27.65
C TYR A 394 -11.11 -31.23 -28.95
N LYS A 395 -12.34 -30.72 -29.14
CA LYS A 395 -13.10 -30.92 -30.37
C LYS A 395 -12.46 -30.27 -31.61
N LEU A 396 -11.85 -29.09 -31.42
CA LEU A 396 -11.13 -28.39 -32.48
C LEU A 396 -9.84 -29.14 -32.88
N LEU A 397 -9.09 -29.66 -31.91
CA LEU A 397 -7.91 -30.51 -32.15
C LEU A 397 -8.27 -31.79 -32.93
N LYS A 398 -9.33 -32.48 -32.51
CA LYS A 398 -9.79 -33.72 -33.17
C LYS A 398 -10.26 -33.51 -34.61
N ASN A 399 -10.92 -32.40 -34.88
CA ASN A 399 -11.54 -32.13 -36.18
C ASN A 399 -10.70 -31.26 -37.12
N ASN A 400 -9.52 -30.81 -36.66
CA ASN A 400 -8.62 -29.86 -37.36
C ASN A 400 -9.38 -28.67 -38.03
N SER A 401 -10.40 -28.14 -37.33
CA SER A 401 -11.38 -27.19 -37.88
C SER A 401 -10.86 -25.77 -38.04
N TRP A 402 -9.76 -25.43 -37.34
CA TRP A 402 -9.07 -24.13 -37.39
C TRP A 402 -7.69 -24.31 -38.00
N GLY A 403 -7.10 -23.26 -38.58
CA GLY A 403 -5.70 -23.32 -39.04
C GLY A 403 -4.74 -23.53 -37.84
N TYR A 404 -3.57 -24.13 -38.07
CA TYR A 404 -2.61 -24.49 -37.03
C TYR A 404 -2.29 -23.34 -36.07
N LEU A 405 -2.12 -22.10 -36.57
CA LEU A 405 -1.83 -20.94 -35.73
C LEU A 405 -3.01 -20.62 -34.79
N GLY A 406 -4.24 -20.57 -35.30
CA GLY A 406 -5.43 -20.27 -34.50
C GLY A 406 -5.66 -21.34 -33.43
N LEU A 407 -5.49 -22.61 -33.80
CA LEU A 407 -5.59 -23.74 -32.86
C LEU A 407 -4.49 -23.70 -31.78
N GLY A 408 -3.23 -23.45 -32.18
CA GLY A 408 -2.12 -23.32 -31.27
C GLY A 408 -2.31 -22.17 -30.28
N LEU A 409 -2.72 -20.99 -30.74
CA LEU A 409 -2.99 -19.85 -29.87
C LEU A 409 -4.14 -20.11 -28.89
N PHE A 410 -5.22 -20.77 -29.33
CA PHE A 410 -6.32 -21.11 -28.43
C PHE A 410 -5.93 -22.16 -27.40
N THR A 411 -5.15 -23.18 -27.80
CA THR A 411 -4.62 -24.17 -26.86
C THR A 411 -3.71 -23.54 -25.84
N PHE A 412 -2.81 -22.65 -26.25
CA PHE A 412 -1.92 -21.93 -25.36
C PHE A 412 -2.67 -20.99 -24.42
N SER A 413 -3.75 -20.32 -24.91
CA SER A 413 -4.65 -19.53 -24.04
C SER A 413 -5.25 -20.39 -22.92
N ASN A 414 -5.71 -21.61 -23.23
CA ASN A 414 -6.26 -22.52 -22.20
C ASN A 414 -5.21 -22.92 -21.15
N LEU A 415 -3.97 -23.12 -21.56
CA LEU A 415 -2.87 -23.39 -20.59
C LEU A 415 -2.65 -22.19 -19.66
N ILE A 416 -2.59 -20.97 -20.20
CA ILE A 416 -2.47 -19.77 -19.38
C ILE A 416 -3.67 -19.63 -18.43
N TYR A 417 -4.90 -19.91 -18.89
CA TYR A 417 -6.10 -19.86 -18.03
C TYR A 417 -5.99 -20.81 -16.84
N ILE A 418 -5.48 -22.03 -17.03
CA ILE A 418 -5.28 -23.01 -15.95
C ILE A 418 -4.24 -22.49 -14.94
N ILE A 419 -3.14 -21.92 -15.42
CA ILE A 419 -2.10 -21.35 -14.53
C ILE A 419 -2.67 -20.18 -13.74
N LEU A 420 -3.44 -19.27 -14.40
CA LEU A 420 -4.09 -18.15 -13.72
C LEU A 420 -5.10 -18.62 -12.68
N ILE A 421 -5.90 -19.64 -12.94
CA ILE A 421 -6.83 -20.21 -11.97
C ILE A 421 -6.06 -20.73 -10.74
N GLY A 422 -4.93 -21.39 -10.95
CA GLY A 422 -4.04 -21.83 -9.86
C GLY A 422 -3.49 -20.66 -9.04
N LEU A 423 -3.04 -19.59 -9.70
CA LEU A 423 -2.59 -18.36 -9.02
C LEU A 423 -3.74 -17.67 -8.26
N PHE A 424 -4.92 -17.59 -8.85
CA PHE A 424 -6.10 -16.99 -8.20
C PHE A 424 -6.53 -17.79 -6.95
N ALA A 425 -6.41 -19.11 -7.00
CA ALA A 425 -6.62 -19.96 -5.82
C ALA A 425 -5.55 -19.71 -4.75
N TYR A 426 -4.26 -19.62 -5.14
CA TYR A 426 -3.17 -19.26 -4.23
C TYR A 426 -3.37 -17.89 -3.56
N TRP A 427 -3.85 -16.89 -4.31
CA TRP A 427 -4.16 -15.57 -3.77
C TRP A 427 -5.49 -15.49 -3.03
N LYS A 428 -6.20 -16.61 -2.82
CA LYS A 428 -7.49 -16.69 -2.15
C LYS A 428 -8.57 -15.81 -2.79
N PHE A 429 -8.58 -15.71 -4.13
CA PHE A 429 -9.58 -14.93 -4.85
C PHE A 429 -10.94 -15.63 -4.93
N TYR A 430 -11.01 -16.90 -4.57
CA TYR A 430 -12.24 -17.69 -4.52
C TYR A 430 -12.84 -17.79 -3.11
N ASP A 431 -12.14 -17.28 -2.09
CA ASP A 431 -12.58 -17.32 -0.69
C ASP A 431 -13.54 -16.16 -0.40
N ILE A 432 -14.83 -16.32 -0.77
CA ILE A 432 -15.85 -15.26 -0.65
C ILE A 432 -16.48 -15.18 0.74
N PHE A 433 -16.33 -16.20 1.57
CA PHE A 433 -16.99 -16.33 2.87
C PHE A 433 -16.02 -16.15 4.06
N ASN A 434 -14.80 -15.68 3.84
CA ASN A 434 -13.79 -15.46 4.88
C ASN A 434 -13.48 -13.98 5.11
#